data_663c6bb787120156f9e370d080ae6770
#
_entry.id   663c6bb787120156f9e370d080ae6770
#
_cell.length_a   1.000
_cell.length_b   1.000
_cell.length_c   1.000
_cell.angle_alpha   90.00
_cell.angle_beta   90.00
_cell.angle_gamma   90.00
#
_symmetry.space_group_name_H-M   'P 1'
#
loop_
_entity.id
_entity.type
_entity.pdbx_description
1 polymer ?
#
loop_
_entity_poly.entity_id
_entity_poly.type
_entity_poly.pdbx_seq_one_letter_code
_entity_poly.pdbx_strand_id
1 'polypeptide(L)'
;MTSATRPYQSYVYAYPHKTAYRPLAAHPAGRPLLRDLWAAERKDALSLYLHIPFCEVRCGFCNLFTRIGAPDELTTRYLDALDRQASAVRDALGDDGPVRFSAAAFGGGTPTFLTAGELERLCDIAEKRMGADLRSVPLSVETSPSTATADRLAVLADRGTTRISIGVQSFVDAEARAAVRPQRRSEVEAALGRIRDAGIPVLNVDLIYGIDGQTEKTWRTSLDAALAWRPEELYLYPLYVRPLTGLGRQGTAAGTADGPDAAWDEQRLRLYRAGREHLLGQGYEQVSMRMFRRADAPHAGPDDYACQTDGMIGLGCGARSYTSSLHYSFDYAVEMREIRGIIDGFTATEDFSRAEVGRYVDGDEARRRHVLQSLLQAGGLRSEEYRERFGSDPRADFSDELDLVAGRGWLDTSAPPGLLRLSPEGLAHSDALGPELFSPAVRAAMAAYEQK
;
A
#
# COMPACT_ATOMS: atom_id res chain seq x y z
N MET A 1 -3.79 5.25 35.56
CA MET A 1 -3.72 3.98 34.77
C MET A 1 -3.78 4.37 33.33
N THR A 2 -2.65 4.37 32.62
CA THR A 2 -2.59 4.59 31.18
C THR A 2 -3.35 3.45 30.50
N SER A 3 -4.41 3.78 29.77
CA SER A 3 -5.13 2.80 28.93
C SER A 3 -4.12 2.07 28.08
N ALA A 4 -4.09 0.75 28.15
CA ALA A 4 -3.18 -0.05 27.33
C ALA A 4 -3.45 0.29 25.86
N THR A 5 -2.44 0.80 25.17
CA THR A 5 -2.55 1.18 23.76
C THR A 5 -2.79 -0.09 22.94
N ARG A 6 -3.88 -0.14 22.20
CA ARG A 6 -4.19 -1.27 21.32
C ARG A 6 -3.13 -1.38 20.22
N PRO A 7 -2.56 -2.57 19.98
CA PRO A 7 -1.49 -2.75 18.99
C PRO A 7 -1.95 -2.51 17.54
N TYR A 8 -3.23 -2.70 17.24
CA TYR A 8 -3.78 -2.65 15.89
C TYR A 8 -4.89 -1.58 15.79
N GLN A 9 -4.53 -0.37 15.43
CA GLN A 9 -5.47 0.75 15.25
C GLN A 9 -5.69 1.07 13.78
N SER A 10 -4.63 1.38 13.05
CA SER A 10 -4.71 1.79 11.66
C SER A 10 -3.43 1.42 10.91
N TYR A 11 -3.59 0.94 9.70
CA TYR A 11 -2.47 0.70 8.80
C TYR A 11 -1.94 2.01 8.24
N VAL A 12 -0.68 2.30 8.49
CA VAL A 12 -0.07 3.60 8.17
C VAL A 12 1.18 3.41 7.33
N TYR A 13 1.09 3.61 6.02
CA TYR A 13 2.25 3.83 5.15
C TYR A 13 2.10 5.00 4.20
N ALA A 14 1.01 5.71 4.29
CA ALA A 14 0.84 6.95 3.57
C ALA A 14 0.34 8.00 4.55
N TYR A 15 0.98 9.13 4.57
CA TYR A 15 0.59 10.25 5.40
C TYR A 15 0.53 11.54 4.56
N PRO A 16 -0.55 12.35 4.65
CA PRO A 16 -1.80 12.09 5.37
C PRO A 16 -2.59 10.89 4.83
N HIS A 17 -3.33 10.22 5.72
CA HIS A 17 -4.15 9.07 5.31
C HIS A 17 -5.32 9.51 4.40
N LYS A 18 -5.71 8.66 3.43
CA LYS A 18 -6.76 8.97 2.44
C LYS A 18 -8.11 9.40 3.04
N THR A 19 -8.45 8.92 4.23
CA THR A 19 -9.68 9.33 4.95
C THR A 19 -9.62 10.78 5.48
N ALA A 20 -8.47 11.42 5.43
CA ALA A 20 -8.33 12.85 5.69
C ALA A 20 -8.54 13.74 4.45
N TYR A 21 -8.66 13.14 3.25
CA TYR A 21 -8.90 13.90 2.03
C TYR A 21 -10.35 14.42 1.99
N ARG A 22 -10.55 15.55 1.31
CA ARG A 22 -11.85 16.22 1.15
C ARG A 22 -12.03 16.65 -0.28
N PRO A 23 -13.29 16.80 -0.77
CA PRO A 23 -13.57 17.41 -2.05
C PRO A 23 -12.93 18.81 -2.15
N LEU A 24 -12.07 19.01 -3.15
CA LEU A 24 -11.35 20.28 -3.34
C LEU A 24 -12.27 21.38 -3.88
N ALA A 25 -13.42 21.04 -4.45
CA ALA A 25 -14.43 22.02 -4.84
C ALA A 25 -14.95 22.86 -3.66
N ALA A 26 -14.94 22.31 -2.44
CA ALA A 26 -15.32 23.02 -1.23
C ALA A 26 -14.16 23.84 -0.60
N HIS A 27 -12.94 23.72 -1.12
CA HIS A 27 -11.80 24.48 -0.63
C HIS A 27 -11.86 25.93 -1.16
N PRO A 28 -11.45 26.96 -0.38
CA PRO A 28 -11.47 28.35 -0.83
C PRO A 28 -10.74 28.61 -2.15
N ALA A 29 -9.68 27.89 -2.44
CA ALA A 29 -8.95 27.95 -3.71
C ALA A 29 -9.62 27.15 -4.85
N GLY A 30 -10.71 26.45 -4.59
CA GLY A 30 -11.39 25.60 -5.58
C GLY A 30 -10.56 24.36 -5.96
N ARG A 31 -10.92 23.73 -7.08
CA ARG A 31 -10.18 22.62 -7.66
C ARG A 31 -8.95 23.12 -8.43
N PRO A 32 -7.72 22.85 -7.96
CA PRO A 32 -6.52 23.34 -8.64
C PRO A 32 -6.33 22.63 -9.99
N LEU A 33 -5.75 23.36 -10.95
CA LEU A 33 -5.28 22.77 -12.20
C LEU A 33 -4.04 21.93 -11.94
N LEU A 34 -3.96 20.77 -12.55
CA LEU A 34 -2.80 19.88 -12.41
C LEU A 34 -1.51 20.56 -12.90
N ARG A 35 -1.55 21.31 -13.99
CA ARG A 35 -0.39 22.04 -14.50
C ARG A 35 0.18 23.01 -13.47
N ASP A 36 -0.68 23.69 -12.69
CA ASP A 36 -0.24 24.65 -11.68
C ASP A 36 0.36 23.93 -10.47
N LEU A 37 -0.18 22.76 -10.11
CA LEU A 37 0.36 21.89 -9.06
C LEU A 37 1.73 21.34 -9.41
N TRP A 38 1.92 20.91 -10.67
CA TRP A 38 3.16 20.29 -11.12
C TRP A 38 4.22 21.26 -11.64
N ALA A 39 3.88 22.54 -11.82
CA ALA A 39 4.80 23.52 -12.37
C ALA A 39 6.08 23.71 -11.54
N ALA A 40 5.96 23.71 -10.20
CA ALA A 40 7.09 23.91 -9.28
C ALA A 40 7.68 22.60 -8.72
N GLU A 41 7.12 21.46 -9.11
CA GLU A 41 7.58 20.16 -8.59
C GLU A 41 8.83 19.64 -9.31
N ARG A 42 9.67 18.92 -8.57
CA ARG A 42 10.73 18.12 -9.17
C ARG A 42 10.10 16.95 -9.93
N LYS A 43 10.63 16.68 -11.14
CA LYS A 43 10.08 15.66 -12.05
C LYS A 43 11.15 14.66 -12.53
N ASP A 44 12.29 14.64 -11.86
CA ASP A 44 13.47 13.86 -12.25
C ASP A 44 13.53 12.45 -11.64
N ALA A 45 12.65 12.14 -10.66
CA ALA A 45 12.60 10.85 -9.98
C ALA A 45 11.18 10.47 -9.52
N LEU A 46 10.17 10.69 -10.34
CA LEU A 46 8.77 10.42 -9.99
C LEU A 46 8.49 8.92 -9.89
N SER A 47 7.56 8.55 -9.02
CA SER A 47 6.94 7.23 -9.04
C SER A 47 5.67 7.25 -9.90
N LEU A 48 5.45 6.19 -10.69
CA LEU A 48 4.22 6.02 -11.47
C LEU A 48 3.39 4.87 -10.89
N TYR A 49 2.12 5.14 -10.55
CA TYR A 49 1.20 4.13 -10.05
C TYR A 49 -0.06 4.04 -10.90
N LEU A 50 -0.36 2.87 -11.44
CA LEU A 50 -1.59 2.61 -12.18
C LEU A 50 -2.52 1.72 -11.34
N HIS A 51 -3.74 2.20 -11.11
CA HIS A 51 -4.75 1.50 -10.30
C HIS A 51 -5.73 0.75 -11.19
N ILE A 52 -5.85 -0.55 -10.97
CA ILE A 52 -6.85 -1.41 -11.62
C ILE A 52 -7.86 -1.86 -10.56
N PRO A 53 -9.10 -1.33 -10.56
CA PRO A 53 -10.05 -1.56 -9.49
C PRO A 53 -10.83 -2.88 -9.64
N PHE A 54 -10.39 -3.81 -10.44
CA PHE A 54 -11.12 -5.05 -10.74
C PHE A 54 -10.55 -6.25 -10.01
N CYS A 55 -11.43 -7.11 -9.51
CA CYS A 55 -11.09 -8.40 -8.91
C CYS A 55 -12.10 -9.46 -9.36
N GLU A 56 -11.68 -10.72 -9.42
CA GLU A 56 -12.60 -11.85 -9.63
C GLU A 56 -13.47 -12.07 -8.40
N VAL A 57 -12.89 -11.93 -7.21
CA VAL A 57 -13.53 -12.17 -5.92
C VAL A 57 -13.21 -11.04 -4.96
N ARG A 58 -14.18 -10.67 -4.14
CA ARG A 58 -13.96 -9.77 -3.00
C ARG A 58 -13.76 -10.60 -1.74
N CYS A 59 -12.54 -10.63 -1.22
CA CYS A 59 -12.22 -11.30 0.04
C CYS A 59 -13.00 -10.69 1.20
N GLY A 60 -13.30 -11.50 2.23
CA GLY A 60 -14.11 -11.05 3.36
C GLY A 60 -13.54 -9.88 4.15
N PHE A 61 -12.22 -9.73 4.17
CA PHE A 61 -11.50 -8.64 4.84
C PHE A 61 -11.24 -7.41 3.96
N CYS A 62 -11.56 -7.48 2.65
CA CYS A 62 -11.12 -6.45 1.69
C CYS A 62 -11.82 -5.11 1.92
N ASN A 63 -11.04 -4.08 2.23
CA ASN A 63 -11.46 -2.68 2.35
C ASN A 63 -10.86 -1.78 1.25
N LEU A 64 -10.34 -2.39 0.19
CA LEU A 64 -9.78 -1.67 -0.94
C LEU A 64 -10.89 -1.21 -1.90
N PHE A 65 -10.55 -0.24 -2.73
CA PHE A 65 -11.40 0.23 -3.81
C PHE A 65 -11.40 -0.81 -4.94
N THR A 66 -12.31 -1.79 -4.85
CA THR A 66 -12.35 -2.93 -5.78
C THR A 66 -13.77 -3.27 -6.21
N ARG A 67 -13.94 -3.57 -7.50
CA ARG A 67 -15.19 -4.02 -8.12
C ARG A 67 -15.08 -5.47 -8.58
N ILE A 68 -16.02 -6.30 -8.20
CA ILE A 68 -16.20 -7.65 -8.73
C ILE A 68 -17.28 -7.68 -9.80
N GLY A 69 -17.23 -8.69 -10.67
CA GLY A 69 -18.23 -8.90 -11.71
C GLY A 69 -18.25 -7.76 -12.73
N ALA A 70 -17.09 -7.24 -13.10
CA ALA A 70 -16.96 -6.27 -14.18
C ALA A 70 -17.28 -6.94 -15.52
N PRO A 71 -18.21 -6.40 -16.35
CA PRO A 71 -18.36 -6.87 -17.73
C PRO A 71 -17.16 -6.49 -18.58
N ASP A 72 -16.86 -7.28 -19.62
CA ASP A 72 -15.66 -7.09 -20.46
C ASP A 72 -15.58 -5.69 -21.07
N GLU A 73 -16.69 -5.12 -21.50
CA GLU A 73 -16.74 -3.76 -22.03
C GLU A 73 -16.34 -2.69 -21.02
N LEU A 74 -16.44 -2.98 -19.71
CA LEU A 74 -16.08 -2.01 -18.67
C LEU A 74 -14.58 -1.89 -18.52
N THR A 75 -13.82 -2.99 -18.61
CA THR A 75 -12.35 -2.95 -18.56
C THR A 75 -11.80 -2.15 -19.73
N THR A 76 -12.36 -2.33 -20.93
CA THR A 76 -12.00 -1.54 -22.11
C THR A 76 -12.28 -0.05 -21.91
N ARG A 77 -13.50 0.32 -21.50
CA ARG A 77 -13.84 1.74 -21.22
C ARG A 77 -12.98 2.35 -20.10
N TYR A 78 -12.63 1.53 -19.11
CA TYR A 78 -11.76 1.97 -18.02
C TYR A 78 -10.35 2.30 -18.56
N LEU A 79 -9.78 1.46 -19.39
CA LEU A 79 -8.49 1.70 -20.05
C LEU A 79 -8.54 2.91 -21.00
N ASP A 80 -9.68 3.14 -21.69
CA ASP A 80 -9.88 4.36 -22.50
C ASP A 80 -9.83 5.62 -21.62
N ALA A 81 -10.51 5.60 -20.48
CA ALA A 81 -10.49 6.72 -19.54
C ALA A 81 -9.10 6.90 -18.91
N LEU A 82 -8.40 5.81 -18.61
CA LEU A 82 -7.04 5.83 -18.09
C LEU A 82 -6.06 6.46 -19.08
N ASP A 83 -6.21 6.15 -20.38
CA ASP A 83 -5.41 6.76 -21.45
C ASP A 83 -5.68 8.26 -21.60
N ARG A 84 -6.97 8.68 -21.51
CA ARG A 84 -7.33 10.13 -21.47
C ARG A 84 -6.72 10.82 -20.26
N GLN A 85 -6.82 10.21 -19.07
CA GLN A 85 -6.23 10.75 -17.86
C GLN A 85 -4.70 10.86 -17.98
N ALA A 86 -4.04 9.82 -18.50
CA ALA A 86 -2.60 9.82 -18.71
C ALA A 86 -2.17 10.96 -19.66
N SER A 87 -2.91 11.18 -20.74
CA SER A 87 -2.66 12.31 -21.64
C SER A 87 -2.79 13.65 -20.94
N ALA A 88 -3.88 13.89 -20.20
CA ALA A 88 -4.08 15.14 -19.48
C ALA A 88 -3.02 15.37 -18.39
N VAL A 89 -2.61 14.33 -17.69
CA VAL A 89 -1.53 14.40 -16.68
C VAL A 89 -0.18 14.67 -17.36
N ARG A 90 0.12 13.99 -18.48
CA ARG A 90 1.37 14.24 -19.23
C ARG A 90 1.47 15.68 -19.72
N ASP A 91 0.37 16.22 -20.24
CA ASP A 91 0.29 17.62 -20.65
C ASP A 91 0.51 18.58 -19.46
N ALA A 92 -0.04 18.23 -18.28
CA ALA A 92 0.11 19.01 -17.06
C ALA A 92 1.55 19.01 -16.51
N LEU A 93 2.34 17.95 -16.77
CA LEU A 93 3.76 17.92 -16.39
C LEU A 93 4.61 18.88 -17.22
N GLY A 94 4.14 19.29 -18.39
CA GLY A 94 4.81 20.23 -19.29
C GLY A 94 6.09 19.67 -19.90
N ASP A 95 6.75 20.53 -20.68
CA ASP A 95 8.01 20.23 -21.39
C ASP A 95 9.18 21.07 -20.87
N ASP A 96 9.00 21.81 -19.77
CA ASP A 96 9.99 22.73 -19.21
C ASP A 96 11.19 22.01 -18.54
N GLY A 97 11.26 20.70 -18.62
CA GLY A 97 12.34 19.88 -18.07
C GLY A 97 12.09 18.40 -18.25
N PRO A 98 13.10 17.56 -17.95
CA PRO A 98 12.95 16.12 -18.09
C PRO A 98 11.96 15.57 -17.06
N VAL A 99 10.94 14.86 -17.55
CA VAL A 99 10.08 14.00 -16.71
C VAL A 99 10.70 12.59 -16.71
N ARG A 100 11.13 12.15 -15.55
CA ARG A 100 11.73 10.81 -15.36
C ARG A 100 11.03 10.05 -14.25
N PHE A 101 10.83 8.78 -14.46
CA PHE A 101 10.31 7.87 -13.44
C PHE A 101 11.45 7.05 -12.85
N SER A 102 11.46 6.90 -11.54
CA SER A 102 12.40 6.06 -10.78
C SER A 102 11.82 4.69 -10.44
N ALA A 103 10.50 4.57 -10.45
CA ALA A 103 9.77 3.32 -10.20
C ALA A 103 8.38 3.35 -10.83
N ALA A 104 7.85 2.18 -11.13
CA ALA A 104 6.47 2.00 -11.56
C ALA A 104 5.78 0.87 -10.77
N ALA A 105 4.47 0.99 -10.58
CA ALA A 105 3.70 -0.07 -9.95
C ALA A 105 2.28 -0.14 -10.52
N PHE A 106 1.78 -1.37 -10.71
CA PHE A 106 0.39 -1.66 -11.05
C PHE A 106 -0.24 -2.40 -9.88
N GLY A 107 -1.30 -1.83 -9.33
CA GLY A 107 -1.93 -2.37 -8.14
C GLY A 107 -3.41 -2.02 -8.01
N GLY A 108 -3.96 -2.22 -6.83
CA GLY A 108 -5.32 -1.79 -6.49
C GLY A 108 -6.26 -2.92 -6.13
N GLY A 109 -7.03 -3.41 -7.08
CA GLY A 109 -7.77 -4.66 -7.00
C GLY A 109 -6.84 -5.82 -7.34
N THR A 110 -6.80 -6.17 -8.61
CA THR A 110 -5.88 -7.17 -9.14
C THR A 110 -5.54 -6.79 -10.59
N PRO A 111 -4.39 -6.19 -10.87
CA PRO A 111 -4.02 -5.81 -12.23
C PRO A 111 -4.08 -6.95 -13.24
N THR A 112 -3.71 -8.16 -12.82
CA THR A 112 -3.81 -9.37 -13.64
C THR A 112 -5.24 -9.91 -13.81
N PHE A 113 -6.26 -9.20 -13.34
CA PHE A 113 -7.66 -9.41 -13.77
C PHE A 113 -7.82 -9.10 -15.26
N LEU A 114 -7.07 -8.12 -15.76
CA LEU A 114 -7.02 -7.78 -17.16
C LEU A 114 -6.51 -8.97 -18.01
N THR A 115 -7.00 -9.09 -19.21
CA THR A 115 -6.48 -10.04 -20.22
C THR A 115 -5.04 -9.69 -20.61
N ALA A 116 -4.32 -10.60 -21.24
CA ALA A 116 -2.97 -10.34 -21.74
C ALA A 116 -2.91 -9.11 -22.65
N GLY A 117 -3.86 -8.97 -23.60
CA GLY A 117 -3.92 -7.80 -24.49
C GLY A 117 -4.25 -6.49 -23.76
N GLU A 118 -5.08 -6.53 -22.72
CA GLU A 118 -5.37 -5.36 -21.90
C GLU A 118 -4.17 -4.99 -20.99
N LEU A 119 -3.38 -5.97 -20.53
CA LEU A 119 -2.12 -5.72 -19.82
C LEU A 119 -1.07 -5.09 -20.74
N GLU A 120 -0.96 -5.54 -22.00
CA GLU A 120 -0.13 -4.87 -23.01
C GLU A 120 -0.54 -3.41 -23.17
N ARG A 121 -1.83 -3.15 -23.28
CA ARG A 121 -2.36 -1.78 -23.37
C ARG A 121 -2.05 -0.96 -22.12
N LEU A 122 -2.16 -1.55 -20.93
CA LEU A 122 -1.80 -0.88 -19.66
C LEU A 122 -0.32 -0.49 -19.64
N CYS A 123 0.57 -1.39 -20.08
CA CYS A 123 2.00 -1.08 -20.24
C CYS A 123 2.22 0.01 -21.29
N ASP A 124 1.51 -0.01 -22.42
CA ASP A 124 1.59 1.02 -23.45
C ASP A 124 1.16 2.40 -22.93
N ILE A 125 0.16 2.48 -22.04
CA ILE A 125 -0.21 3.74 -21.38
C ILE A 125 0.96 4.26 -20.51
N ALA A 126 1.59 3.40 -19.74
CA ALA A 126 2.74 3.78 -18.91
C ALA A 126 3.95 4.21 -19.78
N GLU A 127 4.27 3.47 -20.83
CA GLU A 127 5.44 3.71 -21.68
C GLU A 127 5.19 4.85 -22.68
N LYS A 128 4.11 4.76 -23.47
CA LYS A 128 3.89 5.67 -24.63
C LYS A 128 3.20 6.98 -24.23
N ARG A 129 2.32 6.98 -23.21
CA ARG A 129 1.66 8.21 -22.74
C ARG A 129 2.46 8.91 -21.66
N MET A 130 2.90 8.16 -20.64
CA MET A 130 3.62 8.77 -19.53
C MET A 130 5.13 8.89 -19.76
N GLY A 131 5.71 8.08 -20.65
CA GLY A 131 7.15 8.06 -20.94
C GLY A 131 7.96 7.27 -19.87
N ALA A 132 7.33 6.35 -19.15
CA ALA A 132 8.01 5.48 -18.20
C ALA A 132 8.62 4.29 -18.96
N ASP A 133 9.94 4.22 -19.03
CA ASP A 133 10.63 3.04 -19.60
C ASP A 133 10.59 1.89 -18.60
N LEU A 134 9.57 1.03 -18.73
CA LEU A 134 9.30 -0.07 -17.78
C LEU A 134 10.42 -1.12 -17.71
N ARG A 135 11.33 -1.16 -18.71
CA ARG A 135 12.49 -2.05 -18.71
C ARG A 135 13.70 -1.46 -17.99
N SER A 136 13.71 -0.15 -17.82
CA SER A 136 14.81 0.57 -17.18
C SER A 136 14.52 0.93 -15.72
N VAL A 137 13.23 0.93 -15.32
CA VAL A 137 12.81 1.24 -13.94
C VAL A 137 12.23 0.01 -13.26
N PRO A 138 12.38 -0.13 -11.93
CA PRO A 138 11.69 -1.18 -11.19
C PRO A 138 10.18 -1.12 -11.42
N LEU A 139 9.59 -2.21 -11.93
CA LEU A 139 8.14 -2.38 -12.09
C LEU A 139 7.62 -3.44 -11.12
N SER A 140 6.73 -3.05 -10.22
CA SER A 140 6.03 -3.95 -9.31
C SER A 140 4.58 -4.17 -9.76
N VAL A 141 4.12 -5.43 -9.82
CA VAL A 141 2.75 -5.76 -10.21
C VAL A 141 2.09 -6.68 -9.18
N GLU A 142 0.86 -6.33 -8.78
CA GLU A 142 0.03 -7.15 -7.90
C GLU A 142 -0.74 -8.21 -8.70
N THR A 143 -0.88 -9.42 -8.12
CA THR A 143 -1.60 -10.54 -8.72
C THR A 143 -2.35 -11.36 -7.66
N SER A 144 -3.18 -12.29 -8.12
CA SER A 144 -3.85 -13.30 -7.30
C SER A 144 -3.66 -14.70 -7.87
N PRO A 145 -3.85 -15.76 -7.08
CA PRO A 145 -3.64 -17.14 -7.55
C PRO A 145 -4.43 -17.50 -8.80
N SER A 146 -5.67 -17.02 -8.93
CA SER A 146 -6.55 -17.30 -10.07
C SER A 146 -6.17 -16.52 -11.33
N THR A 147 -5.57 -15.34 -11.18
CA THR A 147 -5.27 -14.44 -12.30
C THR A 147 -3.80 -14.49 -12.76
N ALA A 148 -2.91 -15.12 -12.01
CA ALA A 148 -1.51 -15.36 -12.39
C ALA A 148 -1.41 -16.47 -13.46
N THR A 149 -1.95 -16.21 -14.66
CA THR A 149 -1.93 -17.15 -15.81
C THR A 149 -0.65 -16.96 -16.63
N ALA A 150 -0.23 -18.01 -17.35
CA ALA A 150 1.05 -18.00 -18.08
C ALA A 150 1.12 -16.88 -19.14
N ASP A 151 0.03 -16.62 -19.88
CA ASP A 151 -0.07 -15.56 -20.87
C ASP A 151 0.10 -14.16 -20.29
N ARG A 152 -0.56 -13.88 -19.17
CA ARG A 152 -0.46 -12.59 -18.47
C ARG A 152 0.93 -12.37 -17.87
N LEU A 153 1.48 -13.41 -17.25
CA LEU A 153 2.83 -13.36 -16.68
C LEU A 153 3.90 -13.20 -17.77
N ALA A 154 3.70 -13.81 -18.95
CA ALA A 154 4.61 -13.64 -20.09
C ALA A 154 4.63 -12.18 -20.59
N VAL A 155 3.46 -11.52 -20.70
CA VAL A 155 3.39 -10.09 -21.04
C VAL A 155 4.14 -9.26 -20.01
N LEU A 156 3.89 -9.47 -18.71
CA LEU A 156 4.53 -8.71 -17.64
C LEU A 156 6.05 -8.91 -17.62
N ALA A 157 6.52 -10.15 -17.80
CA ALA A 157 7.96 -10.45 -17.87
C ALA A 157 8.60 -9.78 -19.09
N ASP A 158 7.97 -9.84 -20.29
CA ASP A 158 8.47 -9.18 -21.49
C ASP A 158 8.53 -7.66 -21.34
N ARG A 159 7.61 -7.06 -20.61
CA ARG A 159 7.58 -5.61 -20.31
C ARG A 159 8.53 -5.18 -19.19
N GLY A 160 9.33 -6.09 -18.62
CA GLY A 160 10.37 -5.77 -17.66
C GLY A 160 9.92 -5.73 -16.21
N THR A 161 8.82 -6.43 -15.86
CA THR A 161 8.39 -6.54 -14.44
C THR A 161 9.51 -7.13 -13.62
N THR A 162 9.95 -6.38 -12.60
CA THR A 162 11.02 -6.79 -11.69
C THR A 162 10.49 -7.46 -10.43
N ARG A 163 9.24 -7.19 -10.07
CA ARG A 163 8.61 -7.68 -8.84
C ARG A 163 7.14 -8.08 -9.09
N ILE A 164 6.78 -9.28 -8.66
CA ILE A 164 5.38 -9.71 -8.60
C ILE A 164 4.96 -9.92 -7.15
N SER A 165 3.82 -9.34 -6.75
CA SER A 165 3.26 -9.53 -5.42
C SER A 165 2.00 -10.37 -5.51
N ILE A 166 1.99 -11.54 -4.86
CA ILE A 166 0.83 -12.43 -4.85
C ILE A 166 0.16 -12.47 -3.49
N GLY A 167 -1.13 -12.09 -3.45
CA GLY A 167 -1.95 -12.23 -2.25
C GLY A 167 -2.33 -13.69 -2.02
N VAL A 168 -1.64 -14.40 -1.14
CA VAL A 168 -1.94 -15.78 -0.76
C VAL A 168 -2.78 -15.85 0.52
N GLN A 169 -2.45 -15.04 1.50
CA GLN A 169 -3.08 -14.89 2.81
C GLN A 169 -2.90 -16.10 3.75
N SER A 170 -3.18 -17.32 3.30
CA SER A 170 -2.91 -18.57 4.02
C SER A 170 -2.77 -19.74 3.04
N PHE A 171 -1.90 -20.70 3.37
CA PHE A 171 -1.80 -22.01 2.69
C PHE A 171 -2.69 -23.10 3.34
N VAL A 172 -3.47 -22.72 4.35
CA VAL A 172 -4.44 -23.61 5.02
C VAL A 172 -5.83 -23.31 4.48
N ASP A 173 -6.42 -24.27 3.76
CA ASP A 173 -7.72 -24.09 3.09
C ASP A 173 -8.84 -23.68 4.05
N ALA A 174 -8.81 -24.15 5.30
CA ALA A 174 -9.78 -23.77 6.31
C ALA A 174 -9.69 -22.29 6.68
N GLU A 175 -8.45 -21.75 6.81
CA GLU A 175 -8.20 -20.34 7.09
C GLU A 175 -8.57 -19.46 5.89
N ALA A 176 -8.26 -19.89 4.66
CA ALA A 176 -8.69 -19.19 3.46
C ALA A 176 -10.22 -19.07 3.38
N ARG A 177 -10.94 -20.14 3.71
CA ARG A 177 -12.42 -20.12 3.82
C ARG A 177 -12.91 -19.19 4.93
N ALA A 178 -12.29 -19.22 6.10
CA ALA A 178 -12.64 -18.32 7.22
C ALA A 178 -12.43 -16.85 6.85
N ALA A 179 -11.42 -16.53 6.03
CA ALA A 179 -11.19 -15.19 5.48
C ALA A 179 -12.11 -14.86 4.28
N VAL A 180 -13.10 -15.71 3.97
CA VAL A 180 -13.98 -15.58 2.79
C VAL A 180 -13.16 -15.36 1.51
N ARG A 181 -12.11 -16.18 1.34
CA ARG A 181 -11.27 -16.19 0.15
C ARG A 181 -11.36 -17.58 -0.51
N PRO A 182 -12.09 -17.72 -1.61
CA PRO A 182 -12.30 -18.99 -2.28
C PRO A 182 -11.05 -19.37 -3.09
N GLN A 183 -10.10 -20.00 -2.44
CA GLN A 183 -8.89 -20.55 -3.06
C GLN A 183 -8.51 -21.85 -2.38
N ARG A 184 -7.81 -22.71 -3.09
CA ARG A 184 -7.22 -23.94 -2.57
C ARG A 184 -5.69 -23.83 -2.60
N ARG A 185 -5.04 -24.53 -1.70
CA ARG A 185 -3.57 -24.60 -1.64
C ARG A 185 -2.96 -24.99 -2.99
N SER A 186 -3.53 -25.98 -3.67
CA SER A 186 -3.05 -26.43 -4.98
C SER A 186 -3.11 -25.34 -6.07
N GLU A 187 -4.09 -24.45 -6.01
CA GLU A 187 -4.22 -23.31 -6.93
C GLU A 187 -3.15 -22.26 -6.67
N VAL A 188 -2.86 -22.01 -5.37
CA VAL A 188 -1.78 -21.12 -4.95
C VAL A 188 -0.43 -21.65 -5.42
N GLU A 189 -0.14 -22.95 -5.16
CA GLU A 189 1.12 -23.59 -5.55
C GLU A 189 1.30 -23.59 -7.08
N ALA A 190 0.24 -23.85 -7.84
CA ALA A 190 0.27 -23.76 -9.29
C ALA A 190 0.56 -22.34 -9.79
N ALA A 191 0.00 -21.31 -9.15
CA ALA A 191 0.28 -19.91 -9.47
C ALA A 191 1.73 -19.52 -9.17
N LEU A 192 2.25 -19.93 -8.00
CA LEU A 192 3.64 -19.71 -7.62
C LEU A 192 4.61 -20.37 -8.61
N GLY A 193 4.29 -21.61 -9.07
CA GLY A 193 5.04 -22.28 -10.14
C GLY A 193 5.10 -21.44 -11.41
N ARG A 194 3.94 -20.98 -11.90
CA ARG A 194 3.88 -20.13 -13.11
C ARG A 194 4.66 -18.82 -12.97
N ILE A 195 4.63 -18.19 -11.79
CA ILE A 195 5.40 -16.97 -11.52
C ILE A 195 6.91 -17.27 -11.58
N ARG A 196 7.36 -18.38 -11.00
CA ARG A 196 8.78 -18.80 -11.06
C ARG A 196 9.18 -19.14 -12.50
N ASP A 197 8.32 -19.82 -13.25
CA ASP A 197 8.56 -20.16 -14.66
C ASP A 197 8.66 -18.91 -15.57
N ALA A 198 7.94 -17.84 -15.22
CA ALA A 198 8.01 -16.55 -15.92
C ALA A 198 9.34 -15.79 -15.70
N GLY A 199 10.17 -16.22 -14.74
CA GLY A 199 11.49 -15.67 -14.51
C GLY A 199 11.51 -14.24 -13.92
N ILE A 200 10.40 -13.77 -13.31
CA ILE A 200 10.34 -12.45 -12.68
C ILE A 200 11.26 -12.45 -11.45
N PRO A 201 12.20 -11.48 -11.33
CA PRO A 201 13.29 -11.53 -10.35
C PRO A 201 12.85 -11.60 -8.89
N VAL A 202 11.82 -10.84 -8.52
CA VAL A 202 11.36 -10.76 -7.13
C VAL A 202 9.93 -11.27 -7.01
N LEU A 203 9.77 -12.36 -6.28
CA LEU A 203 8.48 -12.85 -5.81
C LEU A 203 8.23 -12.33 -4.40
N ASN A 204 7.15 -11.61 -4.21
CA ASN A 204 6.60 -11.30 -2.90
C ASN A 204 5.34 -12.12 -2.62
N VAL A 205 5.25 -12.68 -1.41
CA VAL A 205 4.09 -13.43 -0.94
C VAL A 205 3.45 -12.70 0.24
N ASP A 206 2.17 -12.36 0.11
CA ASP A 206 1.40 -11.72 1.18
C ASP A 206 0.66 -12.79 2.00
N LEU A 207 0.88 -12.78 3.31
CA LEU A 207 0.22 -13.65 4.29
C LEU A 207 -0.53 -12.81 5.33
N ILE A 208 -1.64 -13.37 5.85
CA ILE A 208 -2.43 -12.73 6.91
C ILE A 208 -2.38 -13.57 8.17
N TYR A 209 -2.11 -12.92 9.30
CA TYR A 209 -2.22 -13.53 10.63
C TYR A 209 -3.42 -12.96 11.41
N GLY A 210 -3.93 -13.76 12.35
CA GLY A 210 -5.12 -13.43 13.13
C GLY A 210 -6.44 -13.80 12.44
N ILE A 211 -6.41 -14.71 11.46
CA ILE A 211 -7.61 -15.30 10.85
C ILE A 211 -8.32 -16.16 11.90
N ASP A 212 -9.64 -16.18 11.87
CA ASP A 212 -10.43 -17.01 12.79
C ASP A 212 -10.03 -18.48 12.71
N GLY A 213 -9.85 -19.11 13.89
CA GLY A 213 -9.36 -20.48 14.01
C GLY A 213 -7.87 -20.67 13.75
N GLN A 214 -7.11 -19.62 13.38
CA GLN A 214 -5.67 -19.71 13.16
C GLN A 214 -4.93 -19.92 14.50
N THR A 215 -3.99 -20.87 14.49
CA THR A 215 -3.11 -21.21 15.62
C THR A 215 -1.65 -20.97 15.23
N GLU A 216 -0.74 -20.94 16.19
CA GLU A 216 0.71 -20.88 15.89
C GLU A 216 1.16 -22.04 15.00
N LYS A 217 0.59 -23.23 15.17
CA LYS A 217 0.89 -24.41 14.35
C LYS A 217 0.46 -24.20 12.89
N THR A 218 -0.77 -23.73 12.64
CA THR A 218 -1.28 -23.53 11.29
C THR A 218 -0.65 -22.30 10.62
N TRP A 219 -0.33 -21.26 11.41
CA TRP A 219 0.46 -20.12 10.96
C TRP A 219 1.85 -20.56 10.49
N ARG A 220 2.55 -21.37 11.29
CA ARG A 220 3.84 -21.94 10.90
C ARG A 220 3.74 -22.78 9.64
N THR A 221 2.68 -23.57 9.49
CA THR A 221 2.44 -24.34 8.27
C THR A 221 2.36 -23.44 7.03
N SER A 222 1.70 -22.28 7.14
CA SER A 222 1.62 -21.31 6.04
C SER A 222 2.95 -20.64 5.74
N LEU A 223 3.72 -20.30 6.78
CA LEU A 223 5.07 -19.73 6.62
C LEU A 223 6.02 -20.73 5.94
N ASP A 224 6.06 -21.99 6.41
CA ASP A 224 6.91 -23.04 5.84
C ASP A 224 6.53 -23.34 4.39
N ALA A 225 5.23 -23.34 4.06
CA ALA A 225 4.75 -23.52 2.70
C ALA A 225 5.17 -22.35 1.77
N ALA A 226 5.13 -21.11 2.27
CA ALA A 226 5.64 -19.96 1.53
C ALA A 226 7.15 -20.04 1.32
N LEU A 227 7.90 -20.36 2.38
CA LEU A 227 9.36 -20.47 2.36
C LEU A 227 9.87 -21.58 1.41
N ALA A 228 9.09 -22.64 1.16
CA ALA A 228 9.43 -23.66 0.18
C ALA A 228 9.61 -23.12 -1.24
N TRP A 229 8.95 -21.99 -1.55
CA TRP A 229 9.09 -21.26 -2.82
C TRP A 229 10.25 -20.26 -2.83
N ARG A 230 10.96 -20.10 -1.69
CA ARG A 230 12.07 -19.15 -1.52
C ARG A 230 11.73 -17.74 -2.02
N PRO A 231 10.60 -17.12 -1.59
CA PRO A 231 10.27 -15.78 -2.05
C PRO A 231 11.39 -14.80 -1.63
N GLU A 232 11.62 -13.80 -2.45
CA GLU A 232 12.54 -12.71 -2.15
C GLU A 232 11.99 -11.82 -1.05
N GLU A 233 10.65 -11.69 -1.00
CA GLU A 233 9.96 -10.87 -0.02
C GLU A 233 8.73 -11.59 0.55
N LEU A 234 8.43 -11.29 1.81
CA LEU A 234 7.22 -11.74 2.51
C LEU A 234 6.60 -10.55 3.23
N TYR A 235 5.28 -10.38 3.04
CA TYR A 235 4.51 -9.44 3.84
C TYR A 235 3.58 -10.18 4.78
N LEU A 236 3.69 -9.85 6.07
CA LEU A 236 2.83 -10.37 7.13
C LEU A 236 1.83 -9.30 7.56
N TYR A 237 0.56 -9.47 7.19
CA TYR A 237 -0.50 -8.52 7.51
C TYR A 237 -1.33 -8.99 8.69
N PRO A 238 -1.62 -8.13 9.69
CA PRO A 238 -2.67 -8.42 10.66
C PRO A 238 -4.03 -8.42 9.97
N LEU A 239 -4.89 -9.37 10.29
CA LEU A 239 -6.27 -9.28 9.84
C LEU A 239 -6.94 -8.05 10.46
N TYR A 240 -7.50 -7.19 9.61
CA TYR A 240 -8.41 -6.12 10.01
C TYR A 240 -9.83 -6.46 9.59
N VAL A 241 -10.75 -6.40 10.54
CA VAL A 241 -12.19 -6.48 10.26
C VAL A 241 -12.76 -5.06 10.30
N ARG A 242 -13.33 -4.61 9.19
CA ARG A 242 -13.90 -3.26 9.05
C ARG A 242 -15.40 -3.35 8.76
N PRO A 243 -16.23 -2.40 9.22
CA PRO A 243 -17.69 -2.50 9.15
C PRO A 243 -18.27 -2.79 7.76
N LEU A 244 -17.70 -2.20 6.71
CA LEU A 244 -18.18 -2.37 5.32
C LEU A 244 -17.58 -3.57 4.58
N THR A 245 -16.70 -4.36 5.24
CA THR A 245 -16.14 -5.58 4.65
C THR A 245 -17.09 -6.76 4.81
N GLY A 246 -16.86 -7.84 4.06
CA GLY A 246 -17.66 -9.07 4.18
C GLY A 246 -17.65 -9.64 5.60
N LEU A 247 -16.47 -9.74 6.23
CA LEU A 247 -16.33 -10.22 7.62
C LEU A 247 -16.98 -9.25 8.63
N GLY A 248 -16.87 -7.93 8.41
CA GLY A 248 -17.50 -6.95 9.29
C GLY A 248 -19.04 -7.03 9.28
N ARG A 249 -19.62 -7.32 8.12
CA ARG A 249 -21.09 -7.51 7.99
C ARG A 249 -21.59 -8.83 8.60
N GLN A 250 -20.74 -9.84 8.67
CA GLN A 250 -21.09 -11.14 9.26
C GLN A 250 -21.05 -11.14 10.78
N GLY A 251 -20.49 -10.09 11.40
CA GLY A 251 -20.36 -10.02 12.86
C GLY A 251 -19.50 -11.15 13.44
N THR A 252 -18.42 -11.54 12.75
CA THR A 252 -17.55 -12.63 13.17
C THR A 252 -16.92 -12.36 14.53
N ALA A 253 -16.63 -13.43 15.30
CA ALA A 253 -16.06 -13.35 16.65
C ALA A 253 -14.72 -12.55 16.72
N ALA A 254 -14.01 -12.44 15.60
CA ALA A 254 -12.78 -11.67 15.45
C ALA A 254 -12.98 -10.15 15.38
N GLY A 255 -14.17 -9.63 15.63
CA GLY A 255 -14.44 -8.19 15.59
C GLY A 255 -15.93 -7.93 15.66
N THR A 256 -16.51 -8.08 16.84
CA THR A 256 -17.89 -7.66 17.06
C THR A 256 -17.98 -6.14 16.98
N ALA A 257 -19.12 -5.62 16.52
CA ALA A 257 -19.44 -4.19 16.53
C ALA A 257 -19.35 -3.57 17.93
N ASP A 258 -19.24 -4.39 18.96
CA ASP A 258 -19.30 -3.99 20.39
C ASP A 258 -17.93 -3.60 20.99
N GLY A 259 -16.85 -3.56 20.19
CA GLY A 259 -15.58 -3.02 20.69
C GLY A 259 -14.36 -3.93 20.50
N PRO A 260 -13.23 -3.45 20.99
CA PRO A 260 -11.94 -4.10 20.79
C PRO A 260 -11.80 -5.38 21.60
N ASP A 261 -11.55 -6.50 20.93
CA ASP A 261 -11.22 -7.76 21.56
C ASP A 261 -9.72 -7.80 21.93
N ALA A 262 -9.40 -7.56 23.21
CA ALA A 262 -8.03 -7.59 23.72
C ALA A 262 -7.38 -8.98 23.58
N ALA A 263 -8.16 -10.05 23.68
CA ALA A 263 -7.66 -11.42 23.53
C ALA A 263 -7.23 -11.69 22.09
N TRP A 264 -8.00 -11.17 21.12
CA TRP A 264 -7.63 -11.27 19.70
C TRP A 264 -6.40 -10.42 19.35
N ASP A 265 -6.30 -9.21 19.92
CA ASP A 265 -5.11 -8.35 19.78
C ASP A 265 -3.86 -9.07 20.30
N GLU A 266 -3.95 -9.71 21.47
CA GLU A 266 -2.86 -10.48 22.06
C GLU A 266 -2.51 -11.72 21.22
N GLN A 267 -3.52 -12.44 20.70
CA GLN A 267 -3.31 -13.56 19.79
C GLN A 267 -2.56 -13.11 18.53
N ARG A 268 -2.98 -12.00 17.91
CA ARG A 268 -2.30 -11.46 16.72
C ARG A 268 -0.86 -11.07 17.01
N LEU A 269 -0.57 -10.46 18.15
CA LEU A 269 0.81 -10.15 18.56
C LEU A 269 1.65 -11.42 18.76
N ARG A 270 1.09 -12.46 19.37
CA ARG A 270 1.80 -13.76 19.49
C ARG A 270 2.12 -14.35 18.12
N LEU A 271 1.15 -14.40 17.22
CA LEU A 271 1.34 -14.91 15.85
C LEU A 271 2.37 -14.06 15.09
N TYR A 272 2.31 -12.73 15.22
CA TYR A 272 3.29 -11.84 14.61
C TYR A 272 4.72 -12.12 15.12
N ARG A 273 4.91 -12.18 16.45
CA ARG A 273 6.22 -12.47 17.04
C ARG A 273 6.78 -13.82 16.60
N ALA A 274 5.93 -14.87 16.61
CA ALA A 274 6.30 -16.18 16.14
C ALA A 274 6.69 -16.18 14.64
N GLY A 275 5.92 -15.47 13.80
CA GLY A 275 6.22 -15.33 12.38
C GLY A 275 7.51 -14.56 12.12
N ARG A 276 7.71 -13.44 12.81
CA ARG A 276 8.95 -12.66 12.75
C ARG A 276 10.17 -13.48 13.13
N GLU A 277 10.13 -14.14 14.27
CA GLU A 277 11.23 -14.96 14.76
C GLU A 277 11.56 -16.10 13.78
N HIS A 278 10.51 -16.73 13.23
CA HIS A 278 10.69 -17.79 12.25
C HIS A 278 11.37 -17.27 10.97
N LEU A 279 10.93 -16.16 10.41
CA LEU A 279 11.53 -15.60 9.19
C LEU A 279 12.98 -15.13 9.40
N LEU A 280 13.27 -14.49 10.53
CA LEU A 280 14.66 -14.13 10.88
C LEU A 280 15.56 -15.35 10.98
N GLY A 281 15.06 -16.45 11.60
CA GLY A 281 15.76 -17.74 11.67
C GLY A 281 15.96 -18.43 10.32
N GLN A 282 15.22 -18.02 9.28
CA GLN A 282 15.34 -18.52 7.90
C GLN A 282 16.15 -17.59 6.98
N GLY A 283 16.88 -16.61 7.55
CA GLY A 283 17.75 -15.71 6.79
C GLY A 283 17.03 -14.54 6.10
N TYR A 284 15.83 -14.18 6.57
CA TYR A 284 15.17 -12.96 6.18
C TYR A 284 15.55 -11.81 7.12
N GLU A 285 15.61 -10.62 6.60
CA GLU A 285 15.77 -9.38 7.35
C GLU A 285 14.43 -8.65 7.44
N GLN A 286 14.16 -8.06 8.60
CA GLN A 286 12.98 -7.25 8.78
C GLN A 286 13.21 -5.85 8.20
N VAL A 287 12.35 -5.41 7.27
CA VAL A 287 12.38 -4.06 6.68
C VAL A 287 11.39 -3.12 7.38
N SER A 288 10.21 -3.63 7.71
CA SER A 288 9.18 -2.89 8.47
C SER A 288 8.39 -3.86 9.35
N MET A 289 7.36 -3.39 10.04
CA MET A 289 6.47 -4.31 10.77
C MET A 289 6.02 -5.47 9.88
N ARG A 290 5.73 -5.22 8.61
CA ARG A 290 5.12 -6.22 7.73
C ARG A 290 6.08 -6.87 6.77
N MET A 291 7.03 -6.11 6.26
CA MET A 291 7.92 -6.53 5.20
C MET A 291 9.16 -7.23 5.74
N PHE A 292 9.41 -8.41 5.19
CA PHE A 292 10.62 -9.19 5.39
C PHE A 292 11.23 -9.48 4.03
N ARG A 293 12.54 -9.29 3.90
CA ARG A 293 13.30 -9.52 2.67
C ARG A 293 14.38 -10.56 2.95
N ARG A 294 14.56 -11.50 2.05
CA ARG A 294 15.65 -12.46 2.15
C ARG A 294 16.98 -11.73 1.98
N ALA A 295 17.97 -12.00 2.83
CA ALA A 295 19.23 -11.27 2.90
C ALA A 295 20.04 -11.29 1.58
N ASP A 296 19.86 -12.34 0.76
CA ASP A 296 20.52 -12.49 -0.55
C ASP A 296 19.63 -12.09 -1.74
N ALA A 297 18.46 -11.49 -1.49
CA ALA A 297 17.54 -11.11 -2.54
C ALA A 297 18.03 -9.88 -3.33
N PRO A 298 17.78 -9.82 -4.67
CA PRO A 298 18.04 -8.64 -5.43
C PRO A 298 17.15 -7.49 -4.96
N HIS A 299 17.67 -6.27 -4.94
CA HIS A 299 16.87 -5.07 -4.72
C HIS A 299 15.98 -4.81 -5.95
N ALA A 300 14.67 -4.73 -5.73
CA ALA A 300 13.68 -4.52 -6.79
C ALA A 300 13.11 -3.08 -6.82
N GLY A 301 13.73 -2.16 -6.13
CA GLY A 301 13.26 -0.77 -6.05
C GLY A 301 14.22 0.11 -5.25
N PRO A 302 13.91 1.40 -5.12
CA PRO A 302 14.65 2.29 -4.24
C PRO A 302 14.57 1.77 -2.79
N ASP A 303 15.67 1.94 -2.05
CA ASP A 303 15.79 1.48 -0.67
C ASP A 303 14.79 2.14 0.28
N ASP A 304 14.33 3.35 -0.07
CA ASP A 304 13.40 4.14 0.70
C ASP A 304 12.04 4.25 0.00
N TYR A 305 10.96 4.35 0.80
CA TYR A 305 9.62 4.60 0.31
C TYR A 305 9.46 6.07 -0.13
N ALA A 306 10.14 6.41 -1.21
CA ALA A 306 10.36 7.80 -1.62
C ALA A 306 9.17 8.43 -2.37
N CYS A 307 8.16 7.65 -2.77
CA CYS A 307 7.07 8.12 -3.64
C CYS A 307 6.29 9.34 -3.09
N GLN A 308 6.15 9.48 -1.76
CA GLN A 308 5.53 10.65 -1.15
C GLN A 308 6.50 11.84 -0.99
N THR A 309 7.78 11.61 -1.16
CA THR A 309 8.84 12.61 -1.03
C THR A 309 9.28 13.14 -2.39
N ASP A 310 9.52 12.25 -3.34
CA ASP A 310 10.00 12.58 -4.68
C ASP A 310 8.86 12.86 -5.65
N GLY A 311 7.64 12.60 -5.23
CA GLY A 311 6.43 12.76 -6.01
C GLY A 311 5.94 11.46 -6.62
N MET A 312 4.61 11.34 -6.72
CA MET A 312 3.97 10.19 -7.37
C MET A 312 2.83 10.65 -8.26
N ILE A 313 2.79 10.09 -9.43
CA ILE A 313 1.65 10.18 -10.33
C ILE A 313 0.83 8.90 -10.20
N GLY A 314 -0.40 9.06 -9.73
CA GLY A 314 -1.39 8.00 -9.65
C GLY A 314 -2.44 8.14 -10.74
N LEU A 315 -2.59 7.12 -11.56
CA LEU A 315 -3.59 7.04 -12.62
C LEU A 315 -4.67 6.00 -12.28
N GLY A 316 -5.90 6.31 -12.63
CA GLY A 316 -7.07 5.50 -12.34
C GLY A 316 -7.80 5.94 -11.06
N CYS A 317 -9.11 5.65 -10.98
CA CYS A 317 -9.89 5.87 -9.77
C CYS A 317 -9.42 4.92 -8.66
N GLY A 318 -9.18 5.45 -7.46
CA GLY A 318 -8.52 4.73 -6.36
C GLY A 318 -7.03 5.01 -6.24
N ALA A 319 -6.36 5.47 -7.30
CA ALA A 319 -4.98 5.94 -7.25
C ALA A 319 -4.86 7.27 -6.50
N ARG A 320 -3.69 7.53 -5.95
CA ARG A 320 -3.32 8.80 -5.32
C ARG A 320 -2.12 9.38 -6.02
N SER A 321 -2.09 10.69 -6.13
CA SER A 321 -0.94 11.45 -6.59
C SER A 321 -0.40 12.30 -5.45
N TYR A 322 0.91 12.48 -5.42
CA TYR A 322 1.59 13.23 -4.38
C TYR A 322 2.46 14.31 -5.00
N THR A 323 2.13 15.56 -4.69
CA THR A 323 3.05 16.71 -4.87
C THR A 323 3.63 17.11 -3.52
N SER A 324 4.55 18.06 -3.50
CA SER A 324 5.10 18.59 -2.25
C SER A 324 4.05 19.29 -1.39
N SER A 325 3.03 19.89 -2.01
CA SER A 325 2.01 20.74 -1.36
C SER A 325 0.61 20.14 -1.29
N LEU A 326 0.28 19.17 -2.14
CA LEU A 326 -1.06 18.56 -2.20
C LEU A 326 -0.95 17.05 -2.48
N HIS A 327 -1.60 16.25 -1.64
CA HIS A 327 -1.93 14.87 -1.97
C HIS A 327 -3.35 14.81 -2.51
N TYR A 328 -3.55 14.23 -3.69
CA TYR A 328 -4.87 14.20 -4.34
C TYR A 328 -5.19 12.83 -4.96
N SER A 329 -6.45 12.62 -5.21
CA SER A 329 -6.98 11.41 -5.84
C SER A 329 -8.28 11.70 -6.58
N PHE A 330 -8.77 10.72 -7.33
CA PHE A 330 -10.19 10.61 -7.63
C PHE A 330 -10.95 10.21 -6.36
N ASP A 331 -12.28 10.14 -6.37
CA ASP A 331 -13.07 9.79 -5.19
C ASP A 331 -12.78 8.34 -4.73
N TYR A 332 -13.11 8.02 -3.49
CA TYR A 332 -12.84 6.73 -2.87
C TYR A 332 -14.05 6.23 -2.09
N ALA A 333 -14.33 4.94 -2.21
CA ALA A 333 -15.36 4.25 -1.44
C ALA A 333 -14.93 2.81 -1.09
N VAL A 334 -15.64 2.20 -0.15
CA VAL A 334 -15.52 0.78 0.20
C VAL A 334 -16.81 0.04 -0.14
N GLU A 335 -17.95 0.72 -0.09
CA GLU A 335 -19.24 0.12 -0.42
C GLU A 335 -19.38 -0.09 -1.93
N MET A 336 -19.88 -1.28 -2.32
CA MET A 336 -19.92 -1.71 -3.74
C MET A 336 -20.74 -0.79 -4.64
N ARG A 337 -21.85 -0.22 -4.13
CA ARG A 337 -22.68 0.70 -4.91
C ARG A 337 -21.91 1.97 -5.23
N GLU A 338 -21.25 2.53 -4.23
CA GLU A 338 -20.46 3.76 -4.37
C GLU A 338 -19.25 3.55 -5.28
N ILE A 339 -18.55 2.40 -5.14
CA ILE A 339 -17.44 2.02 -6.02
C ILE A 339 -17.90 1.97 -7.49
N ARG A 340 -19.08 1.38 -7.78
CA ARG A 340 -19.63 1.34 -9.13
C ARG A 340 -19.87 2.75 -9.66
N GLY A 341 -20.53 3.61 -8.89
CA GLY A 341 -20.78 4.98 -9.27
C GLY A 341 -19.50 5.78 -9.55
N ILE A 342 -18.45 5.59 -8.74
CA ILE A 342 -17.16 6.24 -8.94
C ILE A 342 -16.48 5.73 -10.22
N ILE A 343 -16.50 4.42 -10.50
CA ILE A 343 -15.94 3.85 -11.74
C ILE A 343 -16.72 4.34 -12.96
N ASP A 344 -18.04 4.36 -12.90
CA ASP A 344 -18.89 4.85 -13.97
C ASP A 344 -18.64 6.34 -14.22
N GLY A 345 -18.50 7.16 -13.17
CA GLY A 345 -18.09 8.57 -13.27
C GLY A 345 -16.71 8.75 -13.87
N PHE A 346 -15.72 7.96 -13.45
CA PHE A 346 -14.37 7.98 -14.00
C PHE A 346 -14.35 7.66 -15.51
N THR A 347 -15.07 6.61 -15.92
CA THR A 347 -15.13 6.23 -17.33
C THR A 347 -15.84 7.24 -18.22
N ALA A 348 -16.74 8.04 -17.65
CA ALA A 348 -17.46 9.11 -18.32
C ALA A 348 -16.73 10.47 -18.29
N THR A 349 -15.65 10.60 -17.52
CA THR A 349 -14.91 11.85 -17.39
C THR A 349 -14.12 12.13 -18.68
N GLU A 350 -14.31 13.33 -19.24
CA GLU A 350 -13.58 13.81 -20.40
C GLU A 350 -12.43 14.77 -20.02
N ASP A 351 -12.57 15.54 -18.95
CA ASP A 351 -11.57 16.49 -18.47
C ASP A 351 -10.93 16.01 -17.16
N PHE A 352 -9.65 15.65 -17.22
CA PHE A 352 -8.81 15.26 -16.09
C PHE A 352 -7.79 16.36 -15.71
N SER A 353 -7.99 17.58 -16.13
CA SER A 353 -7.03 18.68 -15.90
C SER A 353 -6.99 19.20 -14.47
N ARG A 354 -7.89 18.76 -13.58
CA ARG A 354 -8.03 19.26 -12.21
C ARG A 354 -7.98 18.13 -11.18
N ALA A 355 -7.46 18.47 -9.98
CA ALA A 355 -7.56 17.59 -8.82
C ALA A 355 -8.96 17.69 -8.19
N GLU A 356 -9.56 16.53 -7.87
CA GLU A 356 -10.93 16.42 -7.37
C GLU A 356 -11.04 16.35 -5.85
N VAL A 357 -10.31 15.44 -5.26
CA VAL A 357 -10.31 15.15 -3.82
C VAL A 357 -8.87 15.17 -3.33
N GLY A 358 -8.61 15.78 -2.18
CA GLY A 358 -7.24 15.84 -1.70
C GLY A 358 -7.09 16.45 -0.32
N ARG A 359 -5.82 16.60 0.08
CA ARG A 359 -5.41 17.28 1.29
C ARG A 359 -4.11 18.03 1.04
N TYR A 360 -4.11 19.31 1.39
CA TYR A 360 -2.90 20.11 1.38
C TYR A 360 -1.93 19.62 2.47
N VAL A 361 -0.65 19.66 2.16
CA VAL A 361 0.47 19.26 3.01
C VAL A 361 1.32 20.50 3.27
N ASP A 362 1.31 20.96 4.51
CA ASP A 362 2.17 22.07 4.95
C ASP A 362 3.51 21.56 5.52
N GLY A 363 4.31 22.49 6.06
CA GLY A 363 5.62 22.15 6.60
C GLY A 363 5.59 21.19 7.80
N ASP A 364 4.59 21.28 8.69
CA ASP A 364 4.41 20.35 9.82
C ASP A 364 4.01 18.96 9.31
N GLU A 365 3.05 18.90 8.39
CA GLU A 365 2.63 17.63 7.80
C GLU A 365 3.78 16.96 7.02
N ALA A 366 4.64 17.73 6.36
CA ALA A 366 5.82 17.20 5.66
C ALA A 366 6.85 16.60 6.64
N ARG A 367 7.09 17.26 7.81
CA ARG A 367 7.95 16.74 8.87
C ARG A 367 7.37 15.44 9.46
N ARG A 368 6.06 15.43 9.80
CA ARG A 368 5.37 14.24 10.33
C ARG A 368 5.41 13.08 9.35
N ARG A 369 5.22 13.34 8.06
CA ARG A 369 5.35 12.34 7.01
C ARG A 369 6.74 11.72 7.00
N HIS A 370 7.79 12.53 7.04
CA HIS A 370 9.17 12.03 7.05
C HIS A 370 9.46 11.19 8.30
N VAL A 371 9.04 11.65 9.48
CA VAL A 371 9.18 10.87 10.72
C VAL A 371 8.46 9.54 10.64
N LEU A 372 7.21 9.54 10.19
CA LEU A 372 6.42 8.31 10.04
C LEU A 372 7.05 7.31 9.08
N GLN A 373 7.47 7.78 7.90
CA GLN A 373 8.05 6.93 6.87
C GLN A 373 9.41 6.37 7.26
N SER A 374 10.21 7.11 8.04
CA SER A 374 11.51 6.66 8.51
C SER A 374 11.42 5.82 9.78
N LEU A 375 10.71 6.31 10.80
CA LEU A 375 10.68 5.65 12.13
C LEU A 375 9.97 4.29 12.10
N LEU A 376 8.96 4.12 11.24
CA LEU A 376 8.24 2.84 11.09
C LEU A 376 9.00 1.81 10.22
N GLN A 377 10.19 2.15 9.73
CA GLN A 377 11.11 1.22 9.08
C GLN A 377 12.15 0.72 10.08
N ALA A 378 12.68 -0.47 9.85
CA ALA A 378 13.72 -1.06 10.70
C ALA A 378 15.04 -0.25 10.69
N GLY A 379 15.30 0.49 9.61
CA GLY A 379 16.43 1.41 9.49
C GLY A 379 16.34 2.62 10.41
N GLY A 380 15.12 3.06 10.75
CA GLY A 380 14.86 4.19 11.62
C GLY A 380 15.06 5.57 10.98
N LEU A 381 14.92 6.61 11.79
CA LEU A 381 15.03 8.02 11.41
C LEU A 381 16.44 8.56 11.73
N ARG A 382 17.14 9.05 10.72
CA ARG A 382 18.44 9.71 10.87
C ARG A 382 18.24 11.19 11.16
N SER A 383 18.71 11.65 12.33
CA SER A 383 18.58 13.06 12.74
C SER A 383 19.33 14.02 11.83
N GLU A 384 20.42 13.58 11.20
CA GLU A 384 21.20 14.40 10.26
C GLU A 384 20.40 14.68 8.99
N GLU A 385 19.86 13.66 8.34
CA GLU A 385 18.98 13.78 7.14
C GLU A 385 17.75 14.65 7.42
N TYR A 386 17.18 14.50 8.62
CA TYR A 386 16.06 15.34 9.05
C TYR A 386 16.46 16.82 9.16
N ARG A 387 17.63 17.11 9.80
CA ARG A 387 18.13 18.50 9.94
C ARG A 387 18.47 19.12 8.60
N GLU A 388 19.12 18.38 7.71
CA GLU A 388 19.43 18.84 6.35
C GLU A 388 18.16 19.23 5.59
N ARG A 389 17.09 18.45 5.76
CA ARG A 389 15.83 18.64 5.05
C ARG A 389 14.95 19.76 5.63
N PHE A 390 14.87 19.86 6.96
CA PHE A 390 13.90 20.73 7.65
C PHE A 390 14.53 21.85 8.48
N GLY A 391 15.84 21.86 8.66
CA GLY A 391 16.56 22.89 9.43
C GLY A 391 16.34 22.82 10.95
N SER A 392 15.72 21.75 11.46
CA SER A 392 15.41 21.54 12.88
C SER A 392 15.80 20.13 13.33
N ASP A 393 15.73 19.87 14.64
CA ASP A 393 16.02 18.54 15.20
C ASP A 393 14.71 17.76 15.43
N PRO A 394 14.60 16.48 15.01
CA PRO A 394 13.39 15.71 15.19
C PRO A 394 13.00 15.52 16.66
N ARG A 395 13.97 15.53 17.60
CA ARG A 395 13.68 15.45 19.05
C ARG A 395 13.11 16.77 19.61
N ALA A 396 13.42 17.89 18.97
CA ALA A 396 12.82 19.18 19.34
C ALA A 396 11.42 19.33 18.74
N ASP A 397 11.23 18.90 17.49
CA ASP A 397 9.94 19.03 16.79
C ASP A 397 8.88 18.05 17.29
N PHE A 398 9.29 16.86 17.80
CA PHE A 398 8.42 15.76 18.23
C PHE A 398 8.77 15.23 19.62
N SER A 399 9.12 16.11 20.57
CA SER A 399 9.53 15.72 21.93
C SER A 399 8.49 14.87 22.62
N ASP A 400 7.22 15.28 22.62
CA ASP A 400 6.14 14.62 23.33
C ASP A 400 5.84 13.24 22.75
N GLU A 401 5.80 13.14 21.44
CA GLU A 401 5.59 11.87 20.73
C GLU A 401 6.77 10.90 20.95
N LEU A 402 8.00 11.38 20.87
CA LEU A 402 9.18 10.53 21.07
C LEU A 402 9.34 10.11 22.53
N ASP A 403 9.00 10.98 23.49
CA ASP A 403 8.97 10.63 24.91
C ASP A 403 7.92 9.57 25.23
N LEU A 404 6.75 9.65 24.58
CA LEU A 404 5.72 8.61 24.67
C LEU A 404 6.23 7.26 24.15
N VAL A 405 6.92 7.25 23.01
CA VAL A 405 7.51 6.03 22.41
C VAL A 405 8.59 5.46 23.30
N ALA A 406 9.47 6.32 23.86
CA ALA A 406 10.53 5.94 24.79
C ALA A 406 9.95 5.39 26.10
N GLY A 407 8.94 6.05 26.67
CA GLY A 407 8.28 5.63 27.91
C GLY A 407 7.58 4.27 27.81
N ARG A 408 7.22 3.84 26.61
CA ARG A 408 6.68 2.49 26.32
C ARG A 408 7.77 1.43 26.07
N GLY A 409 9.04 1.81 26.06
CA GLY A 409 10.16 0.91 25.71
C GLY A 409 10.20 0.53 24.22
N TRP A 410 9.59 1.35 23.37
CA TRP A 410 9.51 1.08 21.92
C TRP A 410 10.69 1.66 21.12
N LEU A 411 11.52 2.53 21.72
CA LEU A 411 12.78 2.94 21.12
C LEU A 411 13.90 1.94 21.44
N ASP A 412 14.77 1.72 20.45
CA ASP A 412 16.00 0.96 20.62
C ASP A 412 17.07 1.84 21.31
N THR A 413 17.32 1.56 22.57
CA THR A 413 18.31 2.30 23.39
C THR A 413 19.75 1.98 23.00
N SER A 414 20.00 0.93 22.19
CA SER A 414 21.31 0.57 21.68
C SER A 414 21.64 1.23 20.32
N ALA A 415 20.70 1.96 19.74
CA ALA A 415 20.92 2.66 18.49
C ALA A 415 22.05 3.72 18.63
N PRO A 416 22.91 3.89 17.59
CA PRO A 416 23.99 4.87 17.64
C PRO A 416 23.44 6.29 17.78
N PRO A 417 24.24 7.23 18.34
CA PRO A 417 23.84 8.63 18.43
C PRO A 417 23.41 9.19 17.06
N GLY A 418 22.28 9.91 17.06
CA GLY A 418 21.72 10.48 15.83
C GLY A 418 20.79 9.57 15.05
N LEU A 419 20.60 8.32 15.46
CA LEU A 419 19.63 7.40 14.91
C LEU A 419 18.48 7.17 15.91
N LEU A 420 17.26 7.45 15.50
CA LEU A 420 16.04 7.08 16.20
C LEU A 420 15.47 5.83 15.54
N ARG A 421 15.52 4.70 16.22
CA ARG A 421 15.08 3.41 15.69
C ARG A 421 14.12 2.74 16.68
N LEU A 422 13.10 2.10 16.17
CA LEU A 422 12.20 1.30 16.99
C LEU A 422 12.88 0.00 17.43
N SER A 423 12.59 -0.41 18.66
CA SER A 423 12.90 -1.76 19.12
C SER A 423 12.05 -2.79 18.34
N PRO A 424 12.38 -4.09 18.39
CA PRO A 424 11.52 -5.13 17.82
C PRO A 424 10.06 -5.05 18.31
N GLU A 425 9.87 -4.69 19.57
CA GLU A 425 8.53 -4.50 20.15
C GLU A 425 7.87 -3.20 19.65
N GLY A 426 8.63 -2.14 19.47
CA GLY A 426 8.14 -0.90 18.85
C GLY A 426 7.68 -1.13 17.41
N LEU A 427 8.43 -1.89 16.61
CA LEU A 427 8.02 -2.28 15.26
C LEU A 427 6.74 -3.12 15.27
N ALA A 428 6.57 -4.03 16.23
CA ALA A 428 5.35 -4.83 16.39
C ALA A 428 4.11 -3.95 16.66
N HIS A 429 4.30 -2.75 17.18
CA HIS A 429 3.26 -1.78 17.49
C HIS A 429 3.16 -0.61 16.49
N SER A 430 3.75 -0.73 15.29
CA SER A 430 3.72 0.33 14.26
C SER A 430 2.32 0.86 13.95
N ASP A 431 1.31 -0.02 13.95
CA ASP A 431 -0.09 0.35 13.69
C ASP A 431 -0.75 1.11 14.84
N ALA A 432 -0.21 1.02 16.04
CA ALA A 432 -0.61 1.83 17.17
C ALA A 432 0.17 3.15 17.20
N LEU A 433 1.46 3.07 16.94
CA LEU A 433 2.36 4.23 16.98
C LEU A 433 2.07 5.23 15.86
N GLY A 434 1.84 4.75 14.63
CA GLY A 434 1.61 5.62 13.50
C GLY A 434 0.54 6.69 13.75
N PRO A 435 -0.68 6.34 14.19
CA PRO A 435 -1.72 7.30 14.50
C PRO A 435 -1.37 8.31 15.60
N GLU A 436 -0.50 7.98 16.55
CA GLU A 436 -0.03 8.90 17.60
C GLU A 436 0.81 10.06 17.01
N LEU A 437 1.52 9.78 15.93
CA LEU A 437 2.34 10.77 15.22
C LEU A 437 1.54 11.65 14.24
N PHE A 438 0.24 11.38 14.04
CA PHE A 438 -0.60 12.21 13.18
C PHE A 438 -0.87 13.58 13.81
N SER A 439 -0.94 14.62 13.00
CA SER A 439 -1.35 15.94 13.48
C SER A 439 -2.80 15.92 14.01
N PRO A 440 -3.14 16.81 14.95
CA PRO A 440 -4.52 16.96 15.40
C PRO A 440 -5.49 17.24 14.24
N ALA A 441 -5.06 18.01 13.25
CA ALA A 441 -5.86 18.35 12.08
C ALA A 441 -6.14 17.13 11.17
N VAL A 442 -5.14 16.25 10.97
CA VAL A 442 -5.33 15.00 10.23
C VAL A 442 -6.22 14.04 11.01
N ARG A 443 -6.01 13.88 12.32
CA ARG A 443 -6.87 13.04 13.18
C ARG A 443 -8.33 13.50 13.16
N ALA A 444 -8.58 14.79 13.31
CA ALA A 444 -9.93 15.35 13.23
C ALA A 444 -10.58 15.12 11.86
N ALA A 445 -9.82 15.30 10.80
CA ALA A 445 -10.30 15.03 9.44
C ALA A 445 -10.62 13.54 9.24
N MET A 446 -9.79 12.62 9.73
CA MET A 446 -10.04 11.18 9.66
C MET A 446 -11.28 10.77 10.47
N ALA A 447 -11.45 11.33 11.67
CA ALA A 447 -12.61 11.04 12.53
C ALA A 447 -13.94 11.54 11.91
N ALA A 448 -13.90 12.63 11.16
CA ALA A 448 -15.06 13.18 10.44
C ALA A 448 -15.31 12.50 9.07
N TYR A 449 -14.55 11.46 8.71
CA TYR A 449 -14.75 10.74 7.47
C TYR A 449 -15.87 9.71 7.63
N GLU A 450 -16.94 9.91 6.89
CA GLU A 450 -18.00 8.92 6.75
C GLU A 450 -17.58 7.87 5.69
N GLN A 451 -17.53 6.61 6.12
CA GLN A 451 -17.23 5.52 5.19
C GLN A 451 -18.40 5.32 4.22
N LYS A 452 -18.15 5.44 2.95
CA LYS A 452 -19.10 5.20 1.87
C LYS A 452 -18.67 4.05 0.95
#